data_71c17dd6e9e81fd6ac467400ef3147b8
#
_entry.id   71c17dd6e9e81fd6ac467400ef3147b8
#
_cell.length_a   1.000
_cell.length_b   1.000
_cell.length_c   1.000
_cell.angle_alpha   90.00
_cell.angle_beta   90.00
_cell.angle_gamma   90.00
#
_symmetry.space_group_name_H-M   'P 1'
#
loop_
_entity.id
_entity.type
_entity.pdbx_description
1 polymer ?
#
loop_
_entity_poly.entity_id
_entity_poly.type
_entity_poly.pdbx_seq_one_letter_code
_entity_poly.pdbx_strand_id
1 'polypeptide(L)'
;MGEEQADDEGPFLPGRLFYAGASDDRRARHERARERQIAANVSKRREHGGRPTARARRLDRSDIVDAAVAIADVEGTEAVSMRRIAKELQVGAMSLYWHVESKVALHQLMLDSVQAEIETAAPSGDWRADLTVYARNIRAAMHRHPWAIDYIGAGPPSGPNDARNADQVLAAVDGLGIDVTTAMWILMTFSTYVIGAALREIQEIRWQRAAEDTMSGMAEDEVAEMFADFNRRVHSAGRYPHLMKVLDAGIDPDAEETRDERFEFGLSCVLDGIAARIKR
;
A
#
# COMPACT_ATOMS: atom_id res chain seq x y z
N MET A 1 -26.08 41.53 18.61
CA MET A 1 -24.90 41.12 19.39
C MET A 1 -24.90 39.60 19.34
N GLY A 2 -24.27 39.04 18.28
CA GLY A 2 -24.17 37.61 18.05
C GLY A 2 -22.87 37.13 18.67
N GLU A 3 -22.98 36.23 19.61
CA GLU A 3 -21.83 35.46 20.12
C GLU A 3 -21.36 34.51 19.04
N GLU A 4 -20.19 34.82 18.54
CA GLU A 4 -19.38 33.95 17.68
C GLU A 4 -18.88 32.81 18.56
N GLN A 5 -19.56 31.64 18.50
CA GLN A 5 -19.04 30.41 19.08
C GLN A 5 -17.80 30.00 18.28
N ALA A 6 -16.64 30.23 18.90
CA ALA A 6 -15.38 29.67 18.43
C ALA A 6 -15.50 28.14 18.42
N ASP A 7 -15.44 27.54 17.24
CA ASP A 7 -15.29 26.11 17.07
C ASP A 7 -13.94 25.69 17.67
N ASP A 8 -13.98 25.08 18.86
CA ASP A 8 -12.83 24.41 19.48
C ASP A 8 -12.62 23.08 18.74
N GLU A 9 -12.01 23.19 17.56
CA GLU A 9 -11.56 22.02 16.79
C GLU A 9 -10.30 21.45 17.46
N GLY A 10 -10.49 20.63 18.49
CA GLY A 10 -9.43 19.79 19.02
C GLY A 10 -8.89 18.83 17.94
N PRO A 11 -7.69 18.27 18.08
CA PRO A 11 -7.05 17.48 17.04
C PRO A 11 -7.92 16.27 16.61
N PHE A 12 -8.09 16.12 15.32
CA PHE A 12 -8.77 14.96 14.72
C PHE A 12 -7.96 13.70 14.97
N LEU A 13 -8.53 12.71 15.64
CA LEU A 13 -7.86 11.46 15.96
C LEU A 13 -8.22 10.35 14.96
N PRO A 14 -7.26 9.46 14.57
CA PRO A 14 -7.50 8.39 13.60
C PRO A 14 -8.51 7.34 14.08
N GLY A 15 -9.23 6.71 13.12
CA GLY A 15 -10.40 5.85 13.37
C GLY A 15 -10.22 4.72 14.39
N ARG A 16 -9.08 3.99 14.40
CA ARG A 16 -8.83 2.90 15.37
C ARG A 16 -8.74 3.35 16.83
N LEU A 17 -8.45 4.59 17.03
CA LEU A 17 -8.45 5.16 18.35
C LEU A 17 -9.87 5.25 18.95
N PHE A 18 -10.93 5.14 18.15
CA PHE A 18 -12.32 5.11 18.62
C PHE A 18 -12.70 3.83 19.39
N TYR A 19 -11.96 2.72 19.18
CA TYR A 19 -12.33 1.39 19.68
C TYR A 19 -11.26 0.71 20.54
N ALA A 20 -10.32 1.49 21.11
CA ALA A 20 -9.23 0.96 21.92
C ALA A 20 -9.74 0.23 23.19
N GLY A 21 -9.89 -1.06 23.04
CA GLY A 21 -10.27 -1.98 24.11
C GLY A 21 -9.73 -3.40 23.94
N ALA A 22 -8.72 -3.60 23.08
CA ALA A 22 -8.23 -4.93 22.74
C ALA A 22 -6.69 -5.05 22.81
N SER A 23 -6.24 -5.46 23.94
CA SER A 23 -5.22 -6.45 24.36
C SER A 23 -3.79 -6.47 23.80
N ASP A 24 -2.83 -6.65 24.74
CA ASP A 24 -1.40 -7.01 24.62
C ASP A 24 -1.07 -8.12 23.60
N ASP A 25 -2.03 -8.96 23.22
CA ASP A 25 -1.86 -10.05 22.28
C ASP A 25 -1.65 -9.59 20.82
N ARG A 26 -2.04 -8.35 20.49
CA ARG A 26 -1.82 -7.75 19.16
C ARG A 26 -0.39 -7.26 18.97
N ARG A 27 0.19 -6.61 19.98
CA ARG A 27 1.60 -6.15 19.95
C ARG A 27 2.54 -7.32 19.65
N ALA A 28 2.35 -8.43 20.35
CA ALA A 28 3.12 -9.65 20.15
C ALA A 28 2.89 -10.33 18.78
N ARG A 29 1.71 -10.14 18.15
CA ARG A 29 1.42 -10.63 16.80
C ARG A 29 2.09 -9.79 15.72
N HIS A 30 2.07 -8.46 15.84
CA HIS A 30 2.72 -7.55 14.89
C HIS A 30 4.25 -7.67 14.92
N GLU A 31 4.84 -7.78 16.10
CA GLU A 31 6.28 -7.97 16.26
C GLU A 31 6.73 -9.30 15.65
N ARG A 32 5.98 -10.38 15.89
CA ARG A 32 6.22 -11.69 15.24
C ARG A 32 5.98 -11.67 13.73
N ALA A 33 5.02 -10.91 13.22
CA ALA A 33 4.78 -10.76 11.79
C ALA A 33 5.93 -9.99 11.12
N ARG A 34 6.41 -8.90 11.76
CA ARG A 34 7.56 -8.11 11.32
C ARG A 34 8.85 -8.94 11.31
N GLU A 35 9.10 -9.71 12.36
CA GLU A 35 10.24 -10.62 12.44
C GLU A 35 10.19 -11.71 11.36
N ARG A 36 8.99 -12.26 11.08
CA ARG A 36 8.80 -13.24 9.99
C ARG A 36 9.04 -12.61 8.62
N GLN A 37 8.59 -11.38 8.38
CA GLN A 37 8.81 -10.67 7.14
C GLN A 37 10.30 -10.37 6.93
N ILE A 38 10.99 -9.90 7.97
CA ILE A 38 12.44 -9.67 7.96
C ILE A 38 13.18 -11.00 7.73
N ALA A 39 12.80 -12.06 8.44
CA ALA A 39 13.40 -13.38 8.29
C ALA A 39 13.15 -13.99 6.91
N ALA A 40 11.96 -13.82 6.32
CA ALA A 40 11.63 -14.28 4.97
C ALA A 40 12.45 -13.54 3.90
N ASN A 41 12.62 -12.23 4.05
CA ASN A 41 13.45 -11.42 3.15
C ASN A 41 14.94 -11.79 3.27
N VAL A 42 15.42 -12.08 4.48
CA VAL A 42 16.80 -12.56 4.72
C VAL A 42 16.98 -13.99 4.19
N SER A 43 15.98 -14.86 4.32
CA SER A 43 16.05 -16.26 3.85
C SER A 43 16.05 -16.32 2.32
N LYS A 44 15.19 -15.57 1.63
CA LYS A 44 15.21 -15.42 0.17
C LYS A 44 16.58 -14.91 -0.34
N ARG A 45 17.23 -13.98 0.40
CA ARG A 45 18.59 -13.54 0.10
C ARG A 45 19.62 -14.67 0.24
N ARG A 46 19.45 -15.60 1.17
CA ARG A 46 20.38 -16.74 1.38
C ARG A 46 20.20 -17.84 0.33
N GLU A 47 19.00 -18.05 -0.17
CA GLU A 47 18.71 -19.05 -1.19
C GLU A 47 19.17 -18.64 -2.60
N HIS A 48 19.23 -17.33 -2.88
CA HIS A 48 19.79 -16.77 -4.12
C HIS A 48 21.28 -16.41 -4.00
N GLY A 49 21.83 -16.46 -2.78
CA GLY A 49 23.23 -16.18 -2.44
C GLY A 49 24.10 -17.44 -2.46
N GLY A 50 24.26 -18.07 -3.61
CA GLY A 50 25.37 -19.00 -3.83
C GLY A 50 26.70 -18.29 -3.50
N ARG A 51 27.59 -18.94 -2.71
CA ARG A 51 28.92 -18.43 -2.32
C ARG A 51 29.60 -17.78 -3.52
N PRO A 52 30.04 -16.51 -3.47
CA PRO A 52 30.81 -15.91 -4.54
C PRO A 52 32.22 -16.52 -4.52
N THR A 53 32.50 -17.34 -5.50
CA THR A 53 33.89 -17.51 -5.93
C THR A 53 34.34 -16.15 -6.46
N ALA A 54 35.48 -15.68 -5.98
CA ALA A 54 36.06 -14.36 -6.21
C ALA A 54 36.35 -14.09 -7.72
N ARG A 55 35.30 -13.76 -8.43
CA ARG A 55 35.36 -13.05 -9.71
C ARG A 55 34.52 -11.81 -9.52
N ALA A 56 35.12 -10.64 -9.58
CA ALA A 56 34.42 -9.36 -9.40
C ALA A 56 33.21 -9.35 -10.35
N ARG A 57 32.01 -9.59 -9.81
CA ARG A 57 30.75 -9.49 -10.56
C ARG A 57 30.66 -8.04 -11.03
N ARG A 58 30.59 -7.85 -12.32
CA ARG A 58 30.47 -6.52 -12.91
C ARG A 58 29.13 -5.94 -12.41
N LEU A 59 29.23 -4.80 -11.72
CA LEU A 59 28.04 -4.06 -11.27
C LEU A 59 27.14 -3.80 -12.48
N ASP A 60 25.87 -4.13 -12.37
CA ASP A 60 24.89 -3.77 -13.39
C ASP A 60 23.77 -2.89 -12.81
N ARG A 61 22.84 -2.47 -13.66
CA ARG A 61 21.74 -1.59 -13.25
C ARG A 61 20.79 -2.29 -12.32
N SER A 62 20.54 -3.59 -12.48
CA SER A 62 19.62 -4.36 -11.62
C SER A 62 20.16 -4.45 -10.21
N ASP A 63 21.47 -4.68 -9.99
CA ASP A 63 22.07 -4.70 -8.66
C ASP A 63 21.81 -3.39 -7.89
N ILE A 64 21.85 -2.24 -8.60
CA ILE A 64 21.61 -0.92 -8.02
C ILE A 64 20.14 -0.74 -7.64
N VAL A 65 19.23 -1.15 -8.52
CA VAL A 65 17.79 -1.07 -8.29
C VAL A 65 17.37 -1.97 -7.14
N ASP A 66 17.84 -3.22 -7.11
CA ASP A 66 17.53 -4.18 -6.06
C ASP A 66 18.02 -3.69 -4.68
N ALA A 67 19.22 -3.10 -4.63
CA ALA A 67 19.73 -2.50 -3.40
C ALA A 67 18.89 -1.27 -2.97
N ALA A 68 18.46 -0.44 -3.92
CA ALA A 68 17.64 0.73 -3.65
C ALA A 68 16.24 0.34 -3.14
N VAL A 69 15.59 -0.65 -3.76
CA VAL A 69 14.30 -1.22 -3.31
C VAL A 69 14.44 -1.78 -1.91
N ALA A 70 15.47 -2.58 -1.65
CA ALA A 70 15.70 -3.16 -0.32
C ALA A 70 15.92 -2.10 0.77
N ILE A 71 16.59 -0.98 0.45
CA ILE A 71 16.75 0.14 1.38
C ILE A 71 15.40 0.82 1.61
N ALA A 72 14.62 1.07 0.55
CA ALA A 72 13.32 1.71 0.64
C ALA A 72 12.31 0.89 1.47
N ASP A 73 12.33 -0.43 1.34
CA ASP A 73 11.46 -1.33 2.10
C ASP A 73 11.69 -1.29 3.60
N VAL A 74 12.94 -1.06 4.01
CA VAL A 74 13.35 -1.10 5.43
C VAL A 74 13.41 0.29 6.05
N GLU A 75 14.01 1.25 5.33
CA GLU A 75 14.37 2.58 5.84
C GLU A 75 13.48 3.70 5.26
N GLY A 76 12.64 3.39 4.27
CA GLY A 76 11.85 4.38 3.52
C GLY A 76 12.65 5.02 2.36
N THR A 77 11.93 5.72 1.48
CA THR A 77 12.54 6.34 0.28
C THR A 77 13.48 7.51 0.58
N GLU A 78 13.32 8.17 1.72
CA GLU A 78 14.20 9.26 2.16
C GLU A 78 15.63 8.77 2.41
N ALA A 79 15.80 7.50 2.84
CA ALA A 79 17.10 6.89 3.03
C ALA A 79 17.79 6.52 1.71
N VAL A 80 17.05 6.44 0.59
CA VAL A 80 17.58 6.07 -0.72
C VAL A 80 18.43 7.20 -1.29
N SER A 81 19.72 6.97 -1.34
CA SER A 81 20.70 7.88 -1.94
C SER A 81 21.82 7.11 -2.62
N MET A 82 22.43 7.70 -3.64
CA MET A 82 23.58 7.06 -4.33
C MET A 82 24.70 6.68 -3.36
N ARG A 83 24.92 7.48 -2.32
CA ARG A 83 25.91 7.17 -1.26
C ARG A 83 25.52 5.98 -0.40
N ARG A 84 24.22 5.88 -0.02
CA ARG A 84 23.70 4.76 0.80
C ARG A 84 23.73 3.45 0.00
N ILE A 85 23.35 3.49 -1.29
CA ILE A 85 23.39 2.34 -2.20
C ILE A 85 24.84 1.89 -2.44
N ALA A 86 25.75 2.83 -2.69
CA ALA A 86 27.16 2.52 -2.90
C ALA A 86 27.78 1.82 -1.67
N LYS A 87 27.39 2.26 -0.45
CA LYS A 87 27.78 1.60 0.80
C LYS A 87 27.24 0.18 0.89
N GLU A 88 25.97 -0.02 0.51
CA GLU A 88 25.32 -1.35 0.52
C GLU A 88 26.02 -2.31 -0.44
N LEU A 89 26.35 -1.84 -1.65
CA LEU A 89 26.99 -2.62 -2.69
C LEU A 89 28.52 -2.71 -2.55
N GLN A 90 29.10 -2.00 -1.59
CA GLN A 90 30.56 -1.92 -1.37
C GLN A 90 31.34 -1.41 -2.60
N VAL A 91 30.79 -0.42 -3.30
CA VAL A 91 31.38 0.21 -4.49
C VAL A 91 31.56 1.71 -4.31
N GLY A 92 32.29 2.37 -5.22
CA GLY A 92 32.39 3.82 -5.24
C GLY A 92 31.09 4.46 -5.75
N ALA A 93 30.60 5.53 -5.11
CA ALA A 93 29.37 6.20 -5.52
C ALA A 93 29.40 6.71 -7.00
N MET A 94 30.57 7.10 -7.49
CA MET A 94 30.74 7.54 -8.87
C MET A 94 30.46 6.43 -9.90
N SER A 95 30.71 5.16 -9.56
CA SER A 95 30.41 4.04 -10.46
C SER A 95 28.91 3.82 -10.68
N LEU A 96 28.06 4.23 -9.72
CA LEU A 96 26.60 4.12 -9.89
C LEU A 96 26.06 5.09 -10.95
N TYR A 97 26.64 6.27 -11.06
CA TYR A 97 26.19 7.28 -12.04
C TYR A 97 26.40 6.87 -13.51
N TRP A 98 27.26 5.90 -13.77
CA TRP A 98 27.40 5.29 -15.09
C TRP A 98 26.21 4.42 -15.49
N HIS A 99 25.45 3.94 -14.50
CA HIS A 99 24.31 3.04 -14.68
C HIS A 99 22.97 3.75 -14.49
N VAL A 100 22.91 4.78 -13.63
CA VAL A 100 21.70 5.51 -13.26
C VAL A 100 22.00 7.00 -13.22
N GLU A 101 21.46 7.75 -14.18
CA GLU A 101 21.83 9.14 -14.46
C GLU A 101 21.37 10.12 -13.35
N SER A 102 20.28 9.82 -12.63
CA SER A 102 19.69 10.71 -11.63
C SER A 102 18.89 9.96 -10.58
N LYS A 103 18.57 10.63 -9.48
CA LYS A 103 17.66 10.11 -8.43
C LYS A 103 16.25 9.87 -9.02
N VAL A 104 15.78 10.70 -9.94
CA VAL A 104 14.48 10.53 -10.61
C VAL A 104 14.48 9.25 -11.45
N ALA A 105 15.53 9.05 -12.29
CA ALA A 105 15.68 7.82 -13.05
C ALA A 105 15.75 6.57 -12.16
N LEU A 106 16.43 6.67 -11.02
CA LEU A 106 16.46 5.57 -10.05
C LEU A 106 15.07 5.24 -9.52
N HIS A 107 14.28 6.24 -9.11
CA HIS A 107 12.91 6.02 -8.60
C HIS A 107 12.01 5.38 -9.67
N GLN A 108 12.12 5.80 -10.93
CA GLN A 108 11.38 5.18 -12.04
C GLN A 108 11.76 3.70 -12.20
N LEU A 109 13.05 3.37 -12.15
CA LEU A 109 13.52 1.99 -12.24
C LEU A 109 13.07 1.14 -11.03
N MET A 110 13.08 1.71 -9.83
CA MET A 110 12.57 1.05 -8.64
C MET A 110 11.08 0.74 -8.78
N LEU A 111 10.28 1.70 -9.25
CA LEU A 111 8.84 1.49 -9.48
C LEU A 111 8.60 0.42 -10.55
N ASP A 112 9.32 0.47 -11.67
CA ASP A 112 9.20 -0.53 -12.73
C ASP A 112 9.60 -1.93 -12.24
N SER A 113 10.59 -2.01 -11.34
CA SER A 113 10.98 -3.27 -10.68
C SER A 113 9.86 -3.83 -9.79
N VAL A 114 9.18 -2.98 -9.02
CA VAL A 114 8.00 -3.39 -8.23
C VAL A 114 6.86 -3.84 -9.13
N GLN A 115 6.63 -3.14 -10.25
CA GLN A 115 5.65 -3.54 -11.25
C GLN A 115 5.98 -4.89 -11.91
N ALA A 116 7.27 -5.25 -12.01
CA ALA A 116 7.70 -6.56 -12.51
C ALA A 116 7.31 -7.72 -11.59
N GLU A 117 7.16 -7.47 -10.28
CA GLU A 117 6.77 -8.48 -9.29
C GLU A 117 5.28 -8.83 -9.34
N ILE A 118 4.46 -8.03 -10.00
CA ILE A 118 3.03 -8.31 -10.15
C ILE A 118 2.88 -9.46 -11.14
N GLU A 119 2.44 -10.60 -10.61
CA GLU A 119 2.21 -11.78 -11.43
C GLU A 119 1.09 -11.53 -12.44
N THR A 120 1.38 -11.81 -13.70
CA THR A 120 0.42 -11.75 -14.80
C THR A 120 0.25 -13.14 -15.39
N ALA A 121 -0.97 -13.46 -15.83
CA ALA A 121 -1.29 -14.73 -16.47
C ALA A 121 -2.02 -14.50 -17.80
N ALA A 122 -1.96 -15.47 -18.71
CA ALA A 122 -2.81 -15.41 -19.90
C ALA A 122 -4.29 -15.42 -19.47
N PRO A 123 -5.16 -14.65 -20.18
CA PRO A 123 -6.59 -14.64 -19.88
C PRO A 123 -7.19 -16.04 -19.91
N SER A 124 -7.95 -16.39 -18.86
CA SER A 124 -8.58 -17.71 -18.73
C SER A 124 -9.89 -17.84 -19.54
N GLY A 125 -10.44 -16.69 -19.97
CA GLY A 125 -11.77 -16.57 -20.55
C GLY A 125 -12.84 -16.18 -19.53
N ASP A 126 -12.53 -16.19 -18.24
CA ASP A 126 -13.33 -15.60 -17.18
C ASP A 126 -12.68 -14.27 -16.73
N TRP A 127 -13.05 -13.18 -17.41
CA TRP A 127 -12.51 -11.85 -17.14
C TRP A 127 -12.64 -11.43 -15.66
N ARG A 128 -13.72 -11.87 -15.00
CA ARG A 128 -13.98 -11.51 -13.61
C ARG A 128 -12.99 -12.22 -12.67
N ALA A 129 -12.76 -13.51 -12.90
CA ALA A 129 -11.78 -14.28 -12.16
C ALA A 129 -10.37 -13.75 -12.40
N ASP A 130 -10.02 -13.46 -13.66
CA ASP A 130 -8.72 -12.93 -14.06
C ASP A 130 -8.43 -11.58 -13.38
N LEU A 131 -9.37 -10.63 -13.42
CA LEU A 131 -9.23 -9.34 -12.75
C LEU A 131 -9.21 -9.47 -11.22
N THR A 132 -9.95 -10.42 -10.65
CA THR A 132 -9.91 -10.67 -9.20
C THR A 132 -8.53 -11.13 -8.73
N VAL A 133 -7.95 -12.10 -9.42
CA VAL A 133 -6.60 -12.59 -9.11
C VAL A 133 -5.58 -11.46 -9.28
N TYR A 134 -5.69 -10.71 -10.37
CA TYR A 134 -4.77 -9.64 -10.66
C TYR A 134 -4.85 -8.48 -9.65
N ALA A 135 -6.06 -8.12 -9.19
CA ALA A 135 -6.24 -7.13 -8.13
C ALA A 135 -5.52 -7.53 -6.83
N ARG A 136 -5.63 -8.81 -6.45
CA ARG A 136 -4.93 -9.35 -5.27
C ARG A 136 -3.42 -9.32 -5.43
N ASN A 137 -2.90 -9.60 -6.62
CA ASN A 137 -1.46 -9.54 -6.91
C ASN A 137 -0.93 -8.10 -6.82
N ILE A 138 -1.65 -7.11 -7.36
CA ILE A 138 -1.31 -5.69 -7.22
C ILE A 138 -1.29 -5.30 -5.73
N ARG A 139 -2.38 -5.59 -5.00
CA ARG A 139 -2.48 -5.28 -3.57
C ARG A 139 -1.31 -5.88 -2.79
N ALA A 140 -0.99 -7.15 -3.04
CA ALA A 140 0.13 -7.83 -2.38
C ALA A 140 1.48 -7.18 -2.68
N ALA A 141 1.73 -6.74 -3.93
CA ALA A 141 2.94 -6.01 -4.29
C ALA A 141 3.03 -4.66 -3.55
N MET A 142 1.94 -3.90 -3.45
CA MET A 142 1.91 -2.64 -2.71
C MET A 142 2.16 -2.84 -1.22
N HIS A 143 1.67 -3.91 -0.62
CA HIS A 143 1.96 -4.24 0.78
C HIS A 143 3.41 -4.70 1.01
N ARG A 144 4.06 -5.34 0.01
CA ARG A 144 5.49 -5.65 0.10
C ARG A 144 6.36 -4.41 0.00
N HIS A 145 5.94 -3.43 -0.81
CA HIS A 145 6.66 -2.19 -1.11
C HIS A 145 5.81 -0.96 -0.80
N PRO A 146 5.50 -0.69 0.50
CA PRO A 146 4.55 0.36 0.88
C PRO A 146 4.94 1.77 0.42
N TRP A 147 6.22 2.00 0.17
CA TRP A 147 6.73 3.26 -0.35
C TRP A 147 6.32 3.52 -1.81
N ALA A 148 6.09 2.45 -2.59
CA ALA A 148 5.74 2.58 -4.01
C ALA A 148 4.41 3.32 -4.21
N ILE A 149 3.49 3.21 -3.26
CA ILE A 149 2.17 3.86 -3.32
C ILE A 149 2.25 5.38 -3.39
N ASP A 150 3.31 5.97 -2.82
CA ASP A 150 3.49 7.42 -2.80
C ASP A 150 3.91 7.99 -4.18
N TYR A 151 4.26 7.12 -5.12
CA TYR A 151 4.72 7.46 -6.48
C TYR A 151 3.79 6.98 -7.60
N ILE A 152 2.88 6.06 -7.31
CA ILE A 152 1.94 5.51 -8.31
C ILE A 152 0.88 6.55 -8.65
N GLY A 153 0.58 6.71 -9.95
CA GLY A 153 -0.43 7.64 -10.44
C GLY A 153 0.03 9.10 -10.56
N ALA A 154 1.27 9.41 -10.21
CA ALA A 154 1.79 10.79 -10.24
C ALA A 154 2.40 11.22 -11.59
N GLY A 155 2.32 10.40 -12.64
CA GLY A 155 2.98 10.71 -13.91
C GLY A 155 2.70 9.73 -15.05
N PRO A 156 3.45 9.82 -16.15
CA PRO A 156 3.40 8.85 -17.23
C PRO A 156 3.85 7.46 -16.73
N PRO A 157 3.54 6.37 -17.49
CA PRO A 157 3.96 5.02 -17.14
C PRO A 157 5.43 4.96 -16.73
N SER A 158 5.71 4.24 -15.64
CA SER A 158 7.06 4.21 -15.06
C SER A 158 8.05 3.40 -15.89
N GLY A 159 7.56 2.47 -16.73
CA GLY A 159 8.40 1.65 -17.58
C GLY A 159 7.64 0.53 -18.30
N PRO A 160 8.37 -0.45 -18.89
CA PRO A 160 7.77 -1.52 -19.69
C PRO A 160 6.88 -2.48 -18.84
N ASN A 161 7.19 -2.66 -17.57
CA ASN A 161 6.38 -3.51 -16.69
C ASN A 161 5.04 -2.86 -16.34
N ASP A 162 5.01 -1.55 -16.18
CA ASP A 162 3.75 -0.81 -15.99
C ASP A 162 2.86 -0.91 -17.23
N ALA A 163 3.42 -0.77 -18.43
CA ALA A 163 2.71 -0.99 -19.70
C ALA A 163 2.17 -2.43 -19.81
N ARG A 164 2.98 -3.44 -19.47
CA ARG A 164 2.56 -4.85 -19.41
C ARG A 164 1.38 -5.05 -18.47
N ASN A 165 1.41 -4.42 -17.31
CA ASN A 165 0.38 -4.51 -16.29
C ASN A 165 -0.94 -3.86 -16.76
N ALA A 166 -0.87 -2.75 -17.49
CA ALA A 166 -2.05 -2.14 -18.11
C ALA A 166 -2.62 -3.07 -19.21
N ASP A 167 -1.76 -3.65 -20.04
CA ASP A 167 -2.15 -4.59 -21.09
C ASP A 167 -2.86 -5.83 -20.53
N GLN A 168 -2.45 -6.31 -19.35
CA GLN A 168 -3.08 -7.44 -18.66
C GLN A 168 -4.58 -7.20 -18.37
N VAL A 169 -4.93 -5.99 -17.92
CA VAL A 169 -6.34 -5.64 -17.66
C VAL A 169 -7.11 -5.54 -18.98
N LEU A 170 -6.50 -4.93 -20.00
CA LEU A 170 -7.12 -4.79 -21.31
C LEU A 170 -7.35 -6.16 -21.97
N ALA A 171 -6.38 -7.07 -21.87
CA ALA A 171 -6.47 -8.43 -22.39
C ALA A 171 -7.61 -9.24 -21.71
N ALA A 172 -7.84 -9.04 -20.40
CA ALA A 172 -8.90 -9.73 -19.69
C ALA A 172 -10.30 -9.34 -20.20
N VAL A 173 -10.47 -8.12 -20.74
CA VAL A 173 -11.76 -7.60 -21.24
C VAL A 173 -11.83 -7.60 -22.77
N ASP A 174 -10.78 -8.03 -23.48
CA ASP A 174 -10.77 -8.15 -24.93
C ASP A 174 -11.80 -9.20 -25.40
N GLY A 175 -12.43 -8.95 -26.52
CA GLY A 175 -13.44 -9.85 -27.08
C GLY A 175 -14.81 -9.83 -26.37
N LEU A 176 -15.03 -9.00 -25.34
CA LEU A 176 -16.30 -8.88 -24.63
C LEU A 176 -17.34 -7.98 -25.35
N GLY A 177 -17.04 -7.55 -26.58
CA GLY A 177 -17.96 -6.74 -27.40
C GLY A 177 -18.06 -5.28 -26.96
N ILE A 178 -17.09 -4.77 -26.21
CA ILE A 178 -16.97 -3.37 -25.82
C ILE A 178 -15.98 -2.62 -26.73
N ASP A 179 -16.16 -1.31 -26.85
CA ASP A 179 -15.23 -0.46 -27.59
C ASP A 179 -13.96 -0.14 -26.77
N VAL A 180 -12.90 0.30 -27.47
CA VAL A 180 -11.59 0.60 -26.88
C VAL A 180 -11.67 1.67 -25.78
N THR A 181 -12.56 2.64 -25.93
CA THR A 181 -12.76 3.71 -24.93
C THR A 181 -13.34 3.14 -23.64
N THR A 182 -14.33 2.27 -23.77
CA THR A 182 -14.92 1.54 -22.62
C THR A 182 -13.88 0.65 -21.95
N ALA A 183 -13.06 -0.09 -22.72
CA ALA A 183 -11.99 -0.90 -22.17
C ALA A 183 -10.98 -0.05 -21.39
N MET A 184 -10.59 1.13 -21.89
CA MET A 184 -9.71 2.06 -21.18
C MET A 184 -10.35 2.57 -19.88
N TRP A 185 -11.63 2.89 -19.88
CA TRP A 185 -12.32 3.32 -18.65
C TRP A 185 -12.43 2.21 -17.62
N ILE A 186 -12.57 0.96 -18.07
CA ILE A 186 -12.52 -0.21 -17.18
C ILE A 186 -11.12 -0.30 -16.53
N LEU A 187 -10.06 -0.21 -17.32
CA LEU A 187 -8.68 -0.20 -16.81
C LEU A 187 -8.51 0.89 -15.75
N MET A 188 -8.92 2.13 -16.05
CA MET A 188 -8.77 3.25 -15.11
C MET A 188 -9.58 3.04 -13.83
N THR A 189 -10.85 2.60 -13.96
CA THR A 189 -11.73 2.38 -12.81
C THR A 189 -11.20 1.27 -11.91
N PHE A 190 -10.82 0.14 -12.52
CA PHE A 190 -10.24 -1.00 -11.82
C PHE A 190 -8.95 -0.61 -11.07
N SER A 191 -8.01 0.01 -11.79
CA SER A 191 -6.72 0.42 -11.20
C SER A 191 -6.91 1.46 -10.09
N THR A 192 -7.80 2.43 -10.27
CA THR A 192 -8.12 3.44 -9.24
C THR A 192 -8.63 2.78 -7.96
N TYR A 193 -9.53 1.80 -8.09
CA TYR A 193 -10.03 1.08 -6.93
C TYR A 193 -8.91 0.32 -6.21
N VAL A 194 -8.15 -0.52 -6.93
CA VAL A 194 -7.14 -1.39 -6.34
C VAL A 194 -6.03 -0.58 -5.66
N ILE A 195 -5.52 0.45 -6.35
CA ILE A 195 -4.49 1.34 -5.82
C ILE A 195 -5.03 2.15 -4.64
N GLY A 196 -6.25 2.69 -4.74
CA GLY A 196 -6.89 3.45 -3.67
C GLY A 196 -7.15 2.61 -2.42
N ALA A 197 -7.59 1.36 -2.57
CA ALA A 197 -7.76 0.42 -1.47
C ALA A 197 -6.41 0.10 -0.79
N ALA A 198 -5.39 -0.24 -1.57
CA ALA A 198 -4.05 -0.50 -1.04
C ALA A 198 -3.45 0.74 -0.34
N LEU A 199 -3.63 1.93 -0.91
CA LEU A 199 -3.21 3.19 -0.30
C LEU A 199 -3.87 3.39 1.06
N ARG A 200 -5.20 3.22 1.15
CA ARG A 200 -5.93 3.33 2.40
C ARG A 200 -5.38 2.36 3.45
N GLU A 201 -5.23 1.10 3.11
CA GLU A 201 -4.69 0.06 4.01
C GLU A 201 -3.27 0.38 4.50
N ILE A 202 -2.40 0.84 3.62
CA ILE A 202 -1.03 1.24 3.96
C ILE A 202 -1.04 2.46 4.91
N GLN A 203 -1.92 3.43 4.65
CA GLN A 203 -2.07 4.60 5.53
C GLN A 203 -2.63 4.19 6.90
N GLU A 204 -3.64 3.30 6.96
CA GLU A 204 -4.15 2.74 8.21
C GLU A 204 -3.01 2.11 9.03
N ILE A 205 -2.15 1.30 8.40
CA ILE A 205 -1.00 0.67 9.06
C ILE A 205 0.02 1.71 9.55
N ARG A 206 0.31 2.72 8.73
CA ARG A 206 1.24 3.81 9.09
C ARG A 206 0.72 4.60 10.30
N TRP A 207 -0.57 4.96 10.29
CA TRP A 207 -1.22 5.68 11.39
C TRP A 207 -1.28 4.88 12.67
N GLN A 208 -1.58 3.59 12.59
CA GLN A 208 -1.62 2.72 13.76
C GLN A 208 -0.26 2.66 14.45
N ARG A 209 0.83 2.50 13.68
CA ARG A 209 2.19 2.51 14.22
C ARG A 209 2.55 3.85 14.87
N ALA A 210 2.24 4.96 14.20
CA ALA A 210 2.50 6.29 14.74
C ALA A 210 1.70 6.57 16.02
N ALA A 211 0.46 6.10 16.10
CA ALA A 211 -0.37 6.21 17.28
C ALA A 211 0.18 5.36 18.43
N GLU A 212 0.58 4.11 18.17
CA GLU A 212 1.23 3.25 19.16
C GLU A 212 2.51 3.87 19.72
N ASP A 213 3.36 4.44 18.85
CA ASP A 213 4.59 5.12 19.26
C ASP A 213 4.28 6.35 20.13
N THR A 214 3.26 7.12 19.77
CA THR A 214 2.87 8.34 20.51
C THR A 214 2.28 7.99 21.88
N MET A 215 1.46 6.94 21.96
CA MET A 215 0.78 6.52 23.19
C MET A 215 1.63 5.60 24.06
N SER A 216 2.78 5.14 23.61
CA SER A 216 3.62 4.19 24.34
C SER A 216 4.10 4.68 25.71
N GLY A 217 3.98 6.00 25.98
CA GLY A 217 4.31 6.63 27.27
C GLY A 217 3.11 7.04 28.09
N MET A 218 1.88 6.85 27.61
CA MET A 218 0.64 7.22 28.31
C MET A 218 0.10 6.03 29.12
N ALA A 219 -0.55 6.33 30.25
CA ALA A 219 -1.25 5.30 31.00
C ALA A 219 -2.54 4.88 30.25
N GLU A 220 -2.94 3.60 30.39
CA GLU A 220 -4.10 3.04 29.69
C GLU A 220 -5.40 3.82 30.00
N ASP A 221 -5.55 4.29 31.24
CA ASP A 221 -6.68 5.10 31.68
C ASP A 221 -6.70 6.49 31.04
N GLU A 222 -5.55 7.13 30.84
CA GLU A 222 -5.44 8.42 30.12
C GLU A 222 -5.86 8.27 28.65
N VAL A 223 -5.44 7.19 28.00
CA VAL A 223 -5.83 6.89 26.61
C VAL A 223 -7.34 6.62 26.56
N ALA A 224 -7.87 5.80 27.44
CA ALA A 224 -9.29 5.50 27.49
C ALA A 224 -10.16 6.74 27.75
N GLU A 225 -9.72 7.65 28.62
CA GLU A 225 -10.43 8.89 28.92
C GLU A 225 -10.44 9.86 27.73
N MET A 226 -9.32 9.96 27.00
CA MET A 226 -9.24 10.77 25.80
C MET A 226 -10.25 10.31 24.73
N PHE A 227 -10.43 8.99 24.56
CA PHE A 227 -11.41 8.44 23.63
C PHE A 227 -12.85 8.63 24.10
N ALA A 228 -13.09 8.39 25.38
CA ALA A 228 -14.40 8.61 25.96
C ALA A 228 -14.85 10.07 25.83
N ASP A 229 -13.93 11.02 25.97
CA ASP A 229 -14.21 12.43 25.80
C ASP A 229 -14.53 12.81 24.36
N PHE A 230 -13.76 12.32 23.41
CA PHE A 230 -14.06 12.52 21.99
C PHE A 230 -15.44 11.96 21.62
N ASN A 231 -15.75 10.72 22.02
CA ASN A 231 -17.04 10.10 21.77
C ASN A 231 -18.18 10.93 22.40
N ARG A 232 -18.03 11.39 23.65
CA ARG A 232 -19.02 12.25 24.29
C ARG A 232 -19.28 13.54 23.51
N ARG A 233 -18.22 14.20 23.00
CA ARG A 233 -18.35 15.45 22.19
C ARG A 233 -19.09 15.19 20.90
N VAL A 234 -18.76 14.13 20.18
CA VAL A 234 -19.42 13.77 18.91
C VAL A 234 -20.88 13.41 19.14
N HIS A 235 -21.21 12.63 20.19
CA HIS A 235 -22.58 12.32 20.57
C HIS A 235 -23.38 13.53 21.00
N SER A 236 -22.79 14.40 21.86
CA SER A 236 -23.50 15.58 22.39
C SER A 236 -23.80 16.62 21.31
N ALA A 237 -23.00 16.68 20.23
CA ALA A 237 -23.21 17.60 19.14
C ALA A 237 -24.51 17.34 18.36
N GLY A 238 -25.03 16.09 18.35
CA GLY A 238 -26.27 15.68 17.67
C GLY A 238 -26.29 15.88 16.15
N ARG A 239 -25.16 16.26 15.58
CA ARG A 239 -25.03 16.69 14.17
C ARG A 239 -24.87 15.55 13.17
N TYR A 240 -24.53 14.34 13.63
CA TYR A 240 -24.09 13.23 12.77
C TYR A 240 -24.89 11.94 12.99
N PRO A 241 -26.24 11.94 12.78
CA PRO A 241 -27.09 10.82 13.18
C PRO A 241 -26.78 9.51 12.41
N HIS A 242 -26.23 9.57 11.22
CA HIS A 242 -25.87 8.38 10.45
C HIS A 242 -24.51 7.81 10.90
N LEU A 243 -23.55 8.66 11.21
CA LEU A 243 -22.28 8.23 11.79
C LEU A 243 -22.49 7.60 13.18
N MET A 244 -23.37 8.19 13.99
CA MET A 244 -23.71 7.63 15.30
C MET A 244 -24.22 6.19 15.23
N LYS A 245 -25.02 5.84 14.22
CA LYS A 245 -25.47 4.45 14.01
C LYS A 245 -24.31 3.47 13.82
N VAL A 246 -23.25 3.90 13.15
CA VAL A 246 -22.05 3.06 12.94
C VAL A 246 -21.26 2.93 14.23
N LEU A 247 -21.07 4.03 14.95
CA LEU A 247 -20.35 4.06 16.22
C LEU A 247 -21.08 3.23 17.29
N ASP A 248 -22.41 3.39 17.41
CA ASP A 248 -23.26 2.65 18.35
C ASP A 248 -23.29 1.14 18.05
N ALA A 249 -23.10 0.75 16.78
CA ALA A 249 -22.97 -0.64 16.39
C ALA A 249 -21.59 -1.24 16.70
N GLY A 250 -20.65 -0.45 17.21
CA GLY A 250 -19.31 -0.89 17.57
C GLY A 250 -18.45 -1.28 16.35
N ILE A 251 -18.77 -0.75 15.16
CA ILE A 251 -18.03 -1.06 13.93
C ILE A 251 -16.76 -0.22 13.89
N ASP A 252 -15.61 -0.88 13.96
CA ASP A 252 -14.32 -0.25 13.65
C ASP A 252 -14.07 -0.26 12.13
N PRO A 253 -14.09 0.90 11.47
CA PRO A 253 -13.90 0.97 10.02
C PRO A 253 -12.48 0.61 9.57
N ASP A 254 -11.51 0.61 10.50
CA ASP A 254 -10.10 0.36 10.23
C ASP A 254 -9.62 -0.95 10.89
N ALA A 255 -10.53 -1.81 11.33
CA ALA A 255 -10.21 -3.09 11.95
C ALA A 255 -9.37 -3.96 11.01
N GLU A 256 -8.25 -4.49 11.53
CA GLU A 256 -7.34 -5.34 10.77
C GLU A 256 -8.04 -6.62 10.30
N GLU A 257 -8.88 -7.17 11.15
CA GLU A 257 -9.62 -8.41 10.92
C GLU A 257 -10.56 -8.33 9.72
N THR A 258 -11.07 -7.14 9.39
CA THR A 258 -12.01 -6.90 8.28
C THR A 258 -11.33 -6.36 7.02
N ARG A 259 -10.01 -6.15 7.03
CA ARG A 259 -9.28 -5.53 5.92
C ARG A 259 -9.45 -6.30 4.61
N ASP A 260 -9.34 -7.62 4.65
CA ASP A 260 -9.52 -8.47 3.48
C ASP A 260 -10.99 -8.44 3.00
N GLU A 261 -11.95 -8.53 3.92
CA GLU A 261 -13.38 -8.45 3.58
C GLU A 261 -13.74 -7.10 2.94
N ARG A 262 -13.22 -6.00 3.46
CA ARG A 262 -13.44 -4.65 2.90
C ARG A 262 -12.88 -4.52 1.48
N PHE A 263 -11.68 -5.07 1.25
CA PHE A 263 -11.08 -5.10 -0.08
C PHE A 263 -11.93 -5.93 -1.05
N GLU A 264 -12.31 -7.15 -0.69
CA GLU A 264 -13.11 -8.03 -1.55
C GLU A 264 -14.51 -7.46 -1.81
N PHE A 265 -15.15 -6.85 -0.80
CA PHE A 265 -16.44 -6.19 -0.98
C PHE A 265 -16.36 -5.08 -2.02
N GLY A 266 -15.41 -4.16 -1.89
CA GLY A 266 -15.29 -3.06 -2.84
C GLY A 266 -14.86 -3.52 -4.23
N LEU A 267 -13.98 -4.54 -4.33
CA LEU A 267 -13.62 -5.16 -5.60
C LEU A 267 -14.86 -5.75 -6.30
N SER A 268 -15.69 -6.47 -5.55
CA SER A 268 -16.92 -7.04 -6.12
C SER A 268 -17.88 -5.96 -6.64
N CYS A 269 -18.04 -4.84 -5.92
CA CYS A 269 -18.84 -3.71 -6.38
C CYS A 269 -18.32 -3.12 -7.70
N VAL A 270 -17.00 -2.98 -7.84
CA VAL A 270 -16.38 -2.51 -9.10
C VAL A 270 -16.61 -3.50 -10.23
N LEU A 271 -16.37 -4.79 -10.00
CA LEU A 271 -16.58 -5.82 -11.02
C LEU A 271 -18.05 -5.99 -11.41
N ASP A 272 -18.99 -5.81 -10.49
CA ASP A 272 -20.44 -5.79 -10.80
C ASP A 272 -20.80 -4.58 -11.66
N GLY A 273 -20.22 -3.41 -11.36
CA GLY A 273 -20.37 -2.20 -12.18
C GLY A 273 -19.82 -2.40 -13.60
N ILE A 274 -18.68 -3.06 -13.75
CA ILE A 274 -18.08 -3.42 -15.05
C ILE A 274 -19.00 -4.41 -15.79
N ALA A 275 -19.49 -5.47 -15.12
CA ALA A 275 -20.39 -6.46 -15.71
C ALA A 275 -21.67 -5.82 -16.26
N ALA A 276 -22.22 -4.81 -15.59
CA ALA A 276 -23.38 -4.06 -16.04
C ALA A 276 -23.13 -3.22 -17.30
N ARG A 277 -21.87 -2.87 -17.60
CA ARG A 277 -21.45 -2.14 -18.80
C ARG A 277 -21.19 -3.05 -19.99
N ILE A 278 -20.59 -4.23 -19.75
CA ILE A 278 -20.32 -5.24 -20.79
C ILE A 278 -21.62 -5.79 -21.39
N LYS A 279 -22.70 -5.91 -20.60
CA LYS A 279 -23.99 -6.47 -21.03
C LYS A 279 -24.86 -5.49 -21.85
N ARG A 280 -24.41 -4.27 -22.05
CA ARG A 280 -25.13 -3.24 -22.84
C ARG A 280 -24.65 -3.17 -24.26
#